data_9ce54249b225bc46c7c353dac995988e
#
_entry.id   9ce54249b225bc46c7c353dac995988e
#
_cell.length_a   1.000
_cell.length_b   1.000
_cell.length_c   1.000
_cell.angle_alpha   90.00
_cell.angle_beta   90.00
_cell.angle_gamma   90.00
#
_symmetry.space_group_name_H-M   'P 1'
#
loop_
_entity.id
_entity.type
_entity.pdbx_description
1 polymer ?
#
loop_
_entity_poly.entity_id
_entity_poly.type
_entity_poly.pdbx_seq_one_letter_code
_entity_poly.pdbx_strand_id
1 'polypeptide(L)'
;MGFLQFIPNFARMRDNNEEIFPIVDDSGKVLGKATRGECHNGSRLLHPVVHLHVFNSLGEVYMQRRPDWKDIQPGKWDTAVGGHLDYGETPEEALRREVREELGITDFTPKNIGLYVFDSKRERELVYVNSAIYDGEIHPSQEELDGGRFWTMDEIRDAIGKGLLTPNFESEFQRFFLNNPVQG
;
A
#
# COMPACT_ATOMS: atom_id res chain seq x y z
N MET A 1 36.07 22.72 13.51
CA MET A 1 35.44 22.25 12.26
C MET A 1 35.00 20.82 12.49
N GLY A 2 33.73 20.65 12.83
CA GLY A 2 33.12 19.33 13.06
C GLY A 2 32.61 18.76 11.76
N PHE A 3 33.17 17.65 11.33
CA PHE A 3 32.62 16.82 10.27
C PHE A 3 31.31 16.21 10.79
N LEU A 4 30.16 16.70 10.34
CA LEU A 4 28.91 15.96 10.41
C LEU A 4 29.09 14.71 9.52
N GLN A 5 29.30 13.57 10.13
CA GLN A 5 29.18 12.28 9.46
C GLN A 5 27.70 12.13 9.01
N PHE A 6 27.52 12.17 7.70
CA PHE A 6 26.31 11.71 7.06
C PHE A 6 26.26 10.19 7.30
N ILE A 7 25.51 9.76 8.29
CA ILE A 7 25.16 8.35 8.44
C ILE A 7 24.06 8.09 7.41
N PRO A 8 24.33 7.31 6.34
CA PRO A 8 23.25 6.93 5.44
C PRO A 8 22.25 6.10 6.23
N ASN A 9 20.99 6.44 6.06
CA ASN A 9 19.86 5.85 6.80
C ASN A 9 19.59 4.41 6.31
N PHE A 10 20.55 3.50 6.53
CA PHE A 10 20.44 2.07 6.21
C PHE A 10 19.41 1.33 7.08
N ALA A 11 18.79 2.02 8.04
CA ALA A 11 17.85 1.41 8.99
C ALA A 11 16.43 1.21 8.43
N ARG A 12 16.08 1.79 7.26
CA ARG A 12 14.76 1.62 6.63
C ARG A 12 14.68 0.49 5.59
N MET A 13 15.78 -0.19 5.28
CA MET A 13 15.81 -1.26 4.27
C MET A 13 15.30 -2.64 4.74
N ARG A 14 14.80 -2.75 5.97
CA ARG A 14 14.14 -3.96 6.49
C ARG A 14 12.89 -3.53 7.24
N ASP A 15 11.82 -4.28 7.07
CA ASP A 15 10.60 -4.11 7.85
C ASP A 15 10.98 -3.98 9.34
N ASN A 16 10.75 -2.80 9.91
CA ASN A 16 11.11 -2.51 11.30
C ASN A 16 10.05 -3.12 12.23
N ASN A 17 10.35 -4.25 12.83
CA ASN A 17 9.43 -4.96 13.72
C ASN A 17 9.03 -4.16 14.97
N GLU A 18 9.75 -3.08 15.29
CA GLU A 18 9.49 -2.21 16.45
C GLU A 18 8.53 -1.05 16.13
N GLU A 19 8.12 -0.87 14.87
CA GLU A 19 7.07 0.10 14.53
C GLU A 19 5.80 -0.18 15.31
N ILE A 20 5.14 0.89 15.79
CA ILE A 20 3.95 0.77 16.64
C ILE A 20 2.70 1.08 15.82
N PHE A 21 1.84 0.10 15.69
CA PHE A 21 0.56 0.20 15.00
C PHE A 21 -0.61 0.32 15.98
N PRO A 22 -1.68 1.04 15.62
CA PRO A 22 -2.92 0.98 16.37
C PRO A 22 -3.57 -0.40 16.18
N ILE A 23 -4.15 -0.94 17.25
CA ILE A 23 -5.04 -2.10 17.19
C ILE A 23 -6.46 -1.58 17.22
N VAL A 24 -7.28 -2.05 16.28
CA VAL A 24 -8.63 -1.52 16.05
C VAL A 24 -9.69 -2.61 16.07
N ASP A 25 -10.94 -2.19 16.22
CA ASP A 25 -12.09 -3.04 15.89
C ASP A 25 -12.47 -2.96 14.41
N ASP A 26 -13.47 -3.72 13.98
CA ASP A 26 -13.91 -3.78 12.58
C ASP A 26 -14.47 -2.43 12.06
N SER A 27 -14.75 -1.48 12.94
CA SER A 27 -15.16 -0.11 12.60
C SER A 27 -14.00 0.87 12.47
N GLY A 28 -12.78 0.45 12.83
CA GLY A 28 -11.59 1.29 12.86
C GLY A 28 -11.39 2.06 14.16
N LYS A 29 -12.20 1.78 15.20
CA LYS A 29 -12.00 2.38 16.52
C LYS A 29 -10.76 1.79 17.18
N VAL A 30 -9.88 2.67 17.66
CA VAL A 30 -8.63 2.27 18.34
C VAL A 30 -8.94 1.63 19.69
N LEU A 31 -8.47 0.40 19.90
CA LEU A 31 -8.58 -0.37 21.12
C LEU A 31 -7.26 -0.44 21.91
N GLY A 32 -6.13 -0.23 21.25
CA GLY A 32 -4.81 -0.34 21.84
C GLY A 32 -3.72 -0.14 20.80
N LYS A 33 -2.54 -0.66 21.09
CA LYS A 33 -1.38 -0.63 20.18
C LYS A 33 -0.55 -1.88 20.32
N ALA A 34 0.17 -2.24 19.27
CA ALA A 34 1.14 -3.35 19.27
C ALA A 34 2.27 -3.03 18.29
N THR A 35 3.37 -3.77 18.41
CA THR A 35 4.46 -3.65 17.44
C THR A 35 4.09 -4.33 16.11
N ARG A 36 4.76 -3.93 15.03
CA ARG A 36 4.66 -4.59 13.73
C ARG A 36 4.93 -6.09 13.85
N GLY A 37 5.98 -6.45 14.60
CA GLY A 37 6.33 -7.85 14.83
C GLY A 37 5.20 -8.65 15.47
N GLU A 38 4.51 -8.08 16.48
CA GLU A 38 3.35 -8.71 17.11
C GLU A 38 2.15 -8.82 16.15
N CYS A 39 1.92 -7.83 15.31
CA CYS A 39 0.83 -7.86 14.33
C CYS A 39 1.03 -8.93 13.24
N HIS A 40 2.28 -9.25 12.88
CA HIS A 40 2.63 -10.13 11.76
C HIS A 40 3.14 -11.53 12.18
N ASN A 41 2.95 -11.93 13.43
CA ASN A 41 3.44 -13.22 13.97
C ASN A 41 2.36 -14.30 14.09
N GLY A 42 1.19 -14.10 13.51
CA GLY A 42 0.04 -14.98 13.65
C GLY A 42 -0.86 -14.68 14.84
N SER A 43 -0.64 -13.58 15.57
CA SER A 43 -1.47 -13.13 16.70
C SER A 43 -2.90 -12.75 16.29
N ARG A 44 -3.09 -12.41 14.99
CA ARG A 44 -4.36 -11.97 14.41
C ARG A 44 -4.90 -10.68 15.01
N LEU A 45 -4.02 -9.84 15.54
CA LEU A 45 -4.34 -8.48 15.96
C LEU A 45 -4.77 -7.66 14.73
N LEU A 46 -5.99 -7.12 14.77
CA LEU A 46 -6.51 -6.31 13.68
C LEU A 46 -5.86 -4.93 13.72
N HIS A 47 -5.11 -4.59 12.68
CA HIS A 47 -4.44 -3.31 12.52
C HIS A 47 -4.76 -2.68 11.18
N PRO A 48 -4.85 -1.34 11.08
CA PRO A 48 -5.30 -0.67 9.87
C PRO A 48 -4.16 -0.47 8.87
N VAL A 49 -4.51 -0.58 7.59
CA VAL A 49 -3.65 -0.26 6.45
C VAL A 49 -4.41 0.61 5.45
N VAL A 50 -3.69 1.38 4.66
CA VAL A 50 -4.24 2.18 3.56
C VAL A 50 -3.72 1.66 2.23
N HIS A 51 -4.60 1.56 1.24
CA HIS A 51 -4.26 1.27 -0.15
C HIS A 51 -4.73 2.40 -1.06
N LEU A 52 -3.92 2.74 -2.07
CA LEU A 52 -4.29 3.69 -3.12
C LEU A 52 -4.13 3.05 -4.50
N HIS A 53 -5.22 3.02 -5.25
CA HIS A 53 -5.20 2.77 -6.69
C HIS A 53 -5.12 4.10 -7.44
N VAL A 54 -4.07 4.29 -8.22
CA VAL A 54 -3.83 5.51 -9.01
C VAL A 54 -4.20 5.24 -10.46
N PHE A 55 -5.12 6.04 -10.98
CA PHE A 55 -5.51 6.05 -12.38
C PHE A 55 -4.98 7.31 -13.06
N ASN A 56 -4.69 7.23 -14.35
CA ASN A 56 -4.53 8.44 -15.17
C ASN A 56 -5.84 8.78 -15.90
N SER A 57 -5.87 9.92 -16.57
CA SER A 57 -7.05 10.37 -17.34
C SER A 57 -7.40 9.47 -18.53
N LEU A 58 -6.48 8.57 -18.95
CA LEU A 58 -6.74 7.55 -19.97
C LEU A 58 -7.38 6.28 -19.40
N GLY A 59 -7.58 6.21 -18.07
CA GLY A 59 -8.14 5.03 -17.40
C GLY A 59 -7.14 3.90 -17.20
N GLU A 60 -5.85 4.15 -17.36
CA GLU A 60 -4.80 3.20 -17.04
C GLU A 60 -4.49 3.24 -15.53
N VAL A 61 -4.03 2.13 -14.97
CA VAL A 61 -3.76 1.94 -13.54
C VAL A 61 -2.27 1.89 -13.29
N TYR A 62 -1.77 2.75 -12.40
CA TYR A 62 -0.39 2.67 -11.97
C TYR A 62 -0.21 1.51 -10.99
N MET A 63 0.78 0.68 -11.26
CA MET A 63 1.16 -0.43 -10.39
C MET A 63 2.64 -0.36 -10.06
N GLN A 64 2.99 -0.63 -8.81
CA GLN A 64 4.36 -0.77 -8.38
C GLN A 64 4.86 -2.21 -8.57
N ARG A 65 6.15 -2.36 -8.83
CA ARG A 65 6.81 -3.66 -8.80
C ARG A 65 7.48 -3.85 -7.44
N ARG A 66 7.14 -4.96 -6.78
CA ARG A 66 7.77 -5.34 -5.51
C ARG A 66 9.20 -5.80 -5.76
N PRO A 67 10.20 -5.35 -4.96
CA PRO A 67 11.56 -5.83 -5.08
C PRO A 67 11.68 -7.34 -4.90
N ASP A 68 12.65 -7.94 -5.57
CA ASP A 68 12.91 -9.39 -5.50
C ASP A 68 13.40 -9.84 -4.12
N TRP A 69 13.88 -8.93 -3.29
CA TRP A 69 14.34 -9.21 -1.93
C TRP A 69 13.24 -9.20 -0.86
N LYS A 70 12.00 -8.81 -1.20
CA LYS A 70 10.87 -8.87 -0.27
C LYS A 70 10.50 -10.32 0.08
N ASP A 71 10.25 -10.59 1.36
CA ASP A 71 9.89 -11.92 1.85
C ASP A 71 8.53 -12.40 1.34
N ILE A 72 7.61 -11.46 1.12
CA ILE A 72 6.23 -11.75 0.69
C ILE A 72 6.05 -11.25 -0.74
N GLN A 73 5.61 -12.16 -1.64
CA GLN A 73 5.29 -11.87 -3.05
C GLN A 73 6.40 -11.10 -3.79
N PRO A 74 7.69 -11.57 -3.76
CA PRO A 74 8.80 -10.90 -4.43
C PRO A 74 8.56 -10.77 -5.93
N GLY A 75 8.98 -9.65 -6.51
CA GLY A 75 8.97 -9.40 -7.96
C GLY A 75 7.60 -9.24 -8.59
N LYS A 76 6.52 -9.35 -7.84
CA LYS A 76 5.15 -9.19 -8.35
C LYS A 76 4.73 -7.73 -8.45
N TRP A 77 3.73 -7.50 -9.28
CA TRP A 77 3.09 -6.20 -9.40
C TRP A 77 1.96 -6.05 -8.39
N ASP A 78 1.86 -4.87 -7.80
CA ASP A 78 0.98 -4.59 -6.67
C ASP A 78 0.29 -3.23 -6.82
N THR A 79 -0.65 -2.95 -5.93
CA THR A 79 -1.32 -1.65 -5.78
C THR A 79 -0.29 -0.52 -5.74
N ALA A 80 -0.64 0.64 -6.31
CA ALA A 80 0.26 1.78 -6.43
C ALA A 80 0.91 2.17 -5.09
N VAL A 81 0.12 2.17 -4.01
CA VAL A 81 0.59 2.44 -2.64
C VAL A 81 -0.11 1.50 -1.66
N GLY A 82 0.65 0.96 -0.72
CA GLY A 82 0.13 0.20 0.40
C GLY A 82 1.00 0.39 1.64
N GLY A 83 0.40 0.80 2.76
CA GLY A 83 1.15 1.02 3.98
C GLY A 83 0.31 0.97 5.26
N HIS A 84 0.99 0.83 6.37
CA HIS A 84 0.38 0.75 7.70
C HIS A 84 0.15 2.15 8.29
N LEU A 85 -0.82 2.26 9.17
CA LEU A 85 -0.97 3.45 10.02
C LEU A 85 0.03 3.38 11.17
N ASP A 86 0.71 4.48 11.43
CA ASP A 86 1.42 4.66 12.69
C ASP A 86 0.43 4.95 13.81
N TYR A 87 0.79 4.57 15.04
CA TYR A 87 -0.07 4.85 16.19
C TYR A 87 -0.28 6.35 16.37
N GLY A 88 -1.54 6.78 16.33
CA GLY A 88 -1.94 8.19 16.41
C GLY A 88 -2.26 8.85 15.08
N GLU A 89 -1.97 8.19 13.94
CA GLU A 89 -2.37 8.67 12.62
C GLU A 89 -3.85 8.36 12.33
N THR A 90 -4.48 9.25 11.58
CA THR A 90 -5.73 8.96 10.88
C THR A 90 -5.44 8.22 9.56
N PRO A 91 -6.42 7.50 8.98
CA PRO A 91 -6.23 6.88 7.66
C PRO A 91 -5.82 7.86 6.56
N GLU A 92 -6.32 9.10 6.58
CA GLU A 92 -5.94 10.12 5.60
C GLU A 92 -4.49 10.59 5.77
N GLU A 93 -4.04 10.81 6.99
CA GLU A 93 -2.65 11.20 7.28
C GLU A 93 -1.67 10.10 6.84
N ALA A 94 -1.96 8.84 7.17
CA ALA A 94 -1.16 7.70 6.74
C ALA A 94 -1.13 7.59 5.22
N LEU A 95 -2.28 7.72 4.54
CA LEU A 95 -2.36 7.69 3.08
C LEU A 95 -1.48 8.75 2.43
N ARG A 96 -1.56 10.01 2.91
CA ARG A 96 -0.75 11.10 2.37
C ARG A 96 0.74 10.92 2.62
N ARG A 97 1.12 10.38 3.78
CA ARG A 97 2.51 10.06 4.12
C ARG A 97 3.05 8.96 3.20
N GLU A 98 2.35 7.85 3.08
CA GLU A 98 2.76 6.70 2.24
C GLU A 98 2.87 7.10 0.77
N VAL A 99 1.90 7.84 0.23
CA VAL A 99 1.91 8.31 -1.16
C VAL A 99 3.10 9.22 -1.45
N ARG A 100 3.45 10.10 -0.52
CA ARG A 100 4.63 10.95 -0.64
C ARG A 100 5.93 10.13 -0.54
N GLU A 101 6.00 9.18 0.39
CA GLU A 101 7.20 8.36 0.61
C GLU A 101 7.44 7.38 -0.55
N GLU A 102 6.41 6.71 -1.02
CA GLU A 102 6.53 5.69 -2.08
C GLU A 102 6.54 6.26 -3.50
N LEU A 103 5.75 7.29 -3.80
CA LEU A 103 5.56 7.81 -5.16
C LEU A 103 6.00 9.26 -5.37
N GLY A 104 6.37 9.99 -4.32
CA GLY A 104 6.74 11.40 -4.40
C GLY A 104 5.58 12.33 -4.74
N ILE A 105 4.34 11.88 -4.62
CA ILE A 105 3.14 12.66 -4.91
C ILE A 105 2.69 13.40 -3.64
N THR A 106 2.48 14.71 -3.73
CA THR A 106 2.03 15.55 -2.61
C THR A 106 0.66 16.18 -2.83
N ASP A 107 0.28 16.42 -4.07
CA ASP A 107 -1.00 17.05 -4.44
C ASP A 107 -1.87 16.07 -5.22
N PHE A 108 -2.84 15.47 -4.54
CA PHE A 108 -3.81 14.55 -5.12
C PHE A 108 -5.09 14.55 -4.28
N THR A 109 -6.20 14.15 -4.89
CA THR A 109 -7.51 14.06 -4.25
C THR A 109 -7.92 12.59 -4.13
N PRO A 110 -7.76 11.97 -2.95
CA PRO A 110 -8.19 10.60 -2.74
C PRO A 110 -9.71 10.49 -2.60
N LYS A 111 -10.26 9.41 -3.12
CA LYS A 111 -11.64 8.98 -2.91
C LYS A 111 -11.63 7.63 -2.20
N ASN A 112 -12.21 7.57 -1.00
CA ASN A 112 -12.41 6.29 -0.34
C ASN A 112 -13.47 5.48 -1.11
N ILE A 113 -13.15 4.25 -1.47
CA ILE A 113 -14.00 3.36 -2.26
C ILE A 113 -14.40 2.08 -1.52
N GLY A 114 -13.79 1.81 -0.37
CA GLY A 114 -14.14 0.63 0.41
C GLY A 114 -13.36 0.48 1.70
N LEU A 115 -13.90 -0.39 2.54
CA LEU A 115 -13.32 -0.83 3.79
C LEU A 115 -13.58 -2.33 3.93
N TYR A 116 -12.54 -3.13 4.19
CA TYR A 116 -12.71 -4.56 4.41
C TYR A 116 -11.62 -5.12 5.32
N VAL A 117 -11.88 -6.28 5.89
CA VAL A 117 -10.88 -7.02 6.67
C VAL A 117 -10.21 -8.05 5.76
N PHE A 118 -8.89 -7.89 5.58
CA PHE A 118 -8.03 -8.93 5.04
C PHE A 118 -7.63 -9.87 6.17
N ASP A 119 -7.71 -11.16 5.92
CA ASP A 119 -7.45 -12.19 6.92
C ASP A 119 -6.57 -13.30 6.34
N SER A 120 -5.43 -13.52 6.95
CA SER A 120 -4.50 -14.58 6.60
C SER A 120 -4.04 -15.33 7.84
N LYS A 121 -3.28 -16.40 7.66
CA LYS A 121 -2.68 -17.13 8.79
C LYS A 121 -1.66 -16.27 9.57
N ARG A 122 -1.07 -15.28 8.90
CA ARG A 122 0.01 -14.46 9.43
C ARG A 122 -0.49 -13.18 10.09
N GLU A 123 -1.47 -12.52 9.44
CA GLU A 123 -1.90 -11.17 9.80
C GLU A 123 -3.38 -10.95 9.54
N ARG A 124 -3.91 -9.93 10.17
CA ARG A 124 -5.29 -9.47 9.98
C ARG A 124 -5.29 -7.96 9.86
N GLU A 125 -5.72 -7.44 8.72
CA GLU A 125 -5.67 -6.02 8.38
C GLU A 125 -7.05 -5.44 8.11
N LEU A 126 -7.31 -4.24 8.65
CA LEU A 126 -8.45 -3.41 8.26
C LEU A 126 -8.01 -2.50 7.12
N VAL A 127 -8.41 -2.81 5.90
CA VAL A 127 -7.92 -2.15 4.69
C VAL A 127 -8.84 -1.00 4.30
N TYR A 128 -8.31 0.23 4.32
CA TYR A 128 -8.94 1.42 3.77
C TYR A 128 -8.54 1.56 2.29
N VAL A 129 -9.46 1.23 1.38
CA VAL A 129 -9.20 1.25 -0.06
C VAL A 129 -9.59 2.61 -0.63
N ASN A 130 -8.64 3.24 -1.32
CA ASN A 130 -8.81 4.53 -1.94
C ASN A 130 -8.44 4.49 -3.42
N SER A 131 -8.96 5.44 -4.19
CA SER A 131 -8.57 5.70 -5.57
C SER A 131 -8.29 7.19 -5.77
N ALA A 132 -7.46 7.51 -6.75
CA ALA A 132 -7.22 8.88 -7.20
C ALA A 132 -6.94 8.89 -8.70
N ILE A 133 -7.27 10.00 -9.37
CA ILE A 133 -6.84 10.29 -10.75
C ILE A 133 -5.63 11.21 -10.64
N TYR A 134 -4.54 10.84 -11.30
CA TYR A 134 -3.29 11.59 -11.27
C TYR A 134 -2.54 11.46 -12.60
N ASP A 135 -2.31 12.61 -13.25
CA ASP A 135 -1.62 12.71 -14.54
C ASP A 135 -0.22 13.35 -14.42
N GLY A 136 0.22 13.67 -13.19
CA GLY A 136 1.53 14.23 -12.92
C GLY A 136 2.65 13.19 -12.97
N GLU A 137 3.88 13.65 -12.78
CA GLU A 137 5.04 12.77 -12.69
C GLU A 137 5.01 11.94 -11.41
N ILE A 138 5.34 10.65 -11.53
CA ILE A 138 5.45 9.71 -10.43
C ILE A 138 6.93 9.35 -10.26
N HIS A 139 7.43 9.51 -9.05
CA HIS A 139 8.81 9.21 -8.68
C HIS A 139 8.84 8.09 -7.64
N PRO A 140 8.77 6.81 -8.07
CA PRO A 140 8.78 5.69 -7.13
C PRO A 140 10.08 5.64 -6.33
N SER A 141 9.95 5.41 -5.03
CA SER A 141 11.10 5.25 -4.13
C SER A 141 11.96 4.06 -4.56
N GLN A 142 13.23 4.30 -4.85
CA GLN A 142 14.17 3.24 -5.21
C GLN A 142 14.60 2.38 -4.02
N GLU A 143 14.36 2.85 -2.79
CA GLU A 143 14.67 2.11 -1.58
C GLU A 143 13.60 1.06 -1.25
N GLU A 144 12.35 1.32 -1.61
CA GLU A 144 11.19 0.49 -1.23
C GLU A 144 10.59 -0.30 -2.40
N LEU A 145 10.77 0.20 -3.63
CA LEU A 145 10.14 -0.31 -4.83
C LEU A 145 11.15 -0.62 -5.93
N ASP A 146 10.83 -1.56 -6.79
CA ASP A 146 11.57 -1.84 -8.03
C ASP A 146 10.87 -1.16 -9.23
N GLY A 147 10.56 0.13 -9.08
CA GLY A 147 9.87 0.92 -10.07
C GLY A 147 8.36 0.69 -10.11
N GLY A 148 7.76 1.18 -11.19
CA GLY A 148 6.33 1.07 -11.47
C GLY A 148 6.00 1.58 -12.86
N ARG A 149 4.80 1.28 -13.33
CA ARG A 149 4.28 1.79 -14.61
C ARG A 149 2.76 1.80 -14.63
N PHE A 150 2.20 2.50 -15.59
CA PHE A 150 0.79 2.38 -15.93
C PHE A 150 0.52 1.09 -16.73
N TRP A 151 -0.59 0.45 -16.42
CA TRP A 151 -1.13 -0.73 -17.07
C TRP A 151 -2.51 -0.40 -17.64
N THR A 152 -2.79 -0.86 -18.85
CA THR A 152 -4.14 -0.79 -19.38
C THR A 152 -5.05 -1.80 -18.66
N MET A 153 -6.36 -1.56 -18.68
CA MET A 153 -7.34 -2.49 -18.11
C MET A 153 -7.25 -3.89 -18.73
N ASP A 154 -6.95 -3.97 -20.03
CA ASP A 154 -6.81 -5.24 -20.73
C ASP A 154 -5.54 -5.99 -20.32
N GLU A 155 -4.40 -5.30 -20.16
CA GLU A 155 -3.18 -5.92 -19.60
C GLU A 155 -3.43 -6.51 -18.22
N ILE A 156 -4.16 -5.79 -17.34
CA ILE A 156 -4.49 -6.27 -15.99
C ILE A 156 -5.40 -7.50 -16.07
N ARG A 157 -6.46 -7.46 -16.87
CA ARG A 157 -7.35 -8.61 -17.08
C ARG A 157 -6.61 -9.84 -17.55
N ASP A 158 -5.69 -9.64 -18.49
CA ASP A 158 -4.87 -10.72 -19.04
C ASP A 158 -3.85 -11.27 -18.01
N ALA A 159 -3.41 -10.46 -17.05
CA ALA A 159 -2.45 -10.86 -16.02
C ALA A 159 -3.08 -11.58 -14.82
N ILE A 160 -4.38 -11.37 -14.56
CA ILE A 160 -5.11 -12.01 -13.45
C ILE A 160 -5.01 -13.53 -13.55
N GLY A 161 -4.67 -14.17 -12.42
CA GLY A 161 -4.55 -15.62 -12.30
C GLY A 161 -3.27 -16.20 -12.89
N LYS A 162 -2.35 -15.40 -13.44
CA LYS A 162 -1.07 -15.85 -14.03
C LYS A 162 0.12 -15.76 -13.07
N GLY A 163 -0.09 -15.34 -11.81
CA GLY A 163 0.97 -15.23 -10.81
C GLY A 163 1.86 -14.01 -10.97
N LEU A 164 1.54 -13.08 -11.85
CA LEU A 164 2.27 -11.82 -12.07
C LEU A 164 1.90 -10.73 -11.06
N LEU A 165 0.66 -10.77 -10.59
CA LEU A 165 0.08 -9.79 -9.68
C LEU A 165 0.04 -10.34 -8.26
N THR A 166 0.04 -9.47 -7.25
CA THR A 166 -0.19 -9.92 -5.89
C THR A 166 -1.65 -10.38 -5.70
N PRO A 167 -1.91 -11.39 -4.87
CA PRO A 167 -3.28 -11.82 -4.57
C PRO A 167 -4.17 -10.71 -4.01
N ASN A 168 -3.59 -9.81 -3.21
CA ASN A 168 -4.30 -8.66 -2.65
C ASN A 168 -4.77 -7.70 -3.76
N PHE A 169 -3.87 -7.35 -4.70
CA PHE A 169 -4.23 -6.52 -5.84
C PHE A 169 -5.33 -7.17 -6.68
N GLU A 170 -5.17 -8.45 -7.04
CA GLU A 170 -6.19 -9.17 -7.84
C GLU A 170 -7.56 -9.15 -7.16
N SER A 171 -7.62 -9.43 -5.87
CA SER A 171 -8.86 -9.44 -5.10
C SER A 171 -9.51 -8.06 -5.05
N GLU A 172 -8.76 -7.00 -4.75
CA GLU A 172 -9.27 -5.63 -4.70
C GLU A 172 -9.72 -5.15 -6.08
N PHE A 173 -8.91 -5.40 -7.11
CA PHE A 173 -9.21 -4.99 -8.47
C PHE A 173 -10.50 -5.63 -8.99
N GLN A 174 -10.68 -6.93 -8.76
CA GLN A 174 -11.92 -7.63 -9.10
C GLN A 174 -13.11 -7.07 -8.34
N ARG A 175 -12.95 -6.81 -7.05
CA ARG A 175 -14.03 -6.34 -6.18
C ARG A 175 -14.49 -4.94 -6.50
N PHE A 176 -13.57 -4.01 -6.74
CA PHE A 176 -13.87 -2.58 -6.83
C PHE A 176 -13.92 -2.03 -8.25
N PHE A 177 -13.25 -2.66 -9.22
CA PHE A 177 -13.08 -2.06 -10.55
C PHE A 177 -13.60 -2.91 -11.70
N LEU A 178 -13.54 -4.24 -11.65
CA LEU A 178 -14.04 -5.06 -12.76
C LEU A 178 -15.57 -5.05 -12.88
N ASN A 179 -16.27 -4.95 -11.74
CA ASN A 179 -17.74 -4.96 -11.70
C ASN A 179 -18.34 -3.55 -11.66
N ASN A 180 -17.53 -2.52 -11.42
CA ASN A 180 -17.91 -1.11 -11.40
C ASN A 180 -16.84 -0.29 -12.08
N PRO A 181 -16.87 -0.12 -13.42
CA PRO A 181 -15.92 0.74 -14.10
C PRO A 181 -16.00 2.16 -13.52
N VAL A 182 -14.83 2.71 -13.15
CA VAL A 182 -14.72 4.07 -12.62
C VAL A 182 -15.35 5.00 -13.65
N GLN A 183 -16.50 5.57 -13.30
CA GLN A 183 -17.05 6.67 -14.07
C GLN A 183 -16.20 7.89 -13.77
N GLY A 184 -15.53 8.40 -14.81
CA GLY A 184 -14.74 9.62 -14.79
C GLY A 184 -15.58 10.87 -14.50
#